data_d0b5d3ff4f103b691d33f504c1b4d97c
#
_entry.id   d0b5d3ff4f103b691d33f504c1b4d97c
#
_cell.length_a   1.000
_cell.length_b   1.000
_cell.length_c   1.000
_cell.angle_alpha   90.00
_cell.angle_beta   90.00
_cell.angle_gamma   90.00
#
_symmetry.space_group_name_H-M   'P 1'
#
loop_
_entity.id
_entity.type
_entity.pdbx_description
1 polymer ?
#
loop_
_entity_poly.entity_id
_entity_poly.type
_entity_poly.pdbx_seq_one_letter_code
_entity_poly.pdbx_strand_id
1 'polypeptide(L)'
;SRGLGDVYKRQVVKRMGAFPENFVVAVKDEQIVGFINGGTTDKPVLPDEFYHDITLHRKDGEIQTVFGLNVIPEYRHQGIAGELVEYFKELAKERGKKALILTCKEHMIPFYESHGMKKLGVADSCHGGATWYDMQIWF
;
A
#
# COMPACT_ATOMS: atom_id res chain seq x y z
N SER A 1 -21.17 -8.08 -6.79
CA SER A 1 -21.31 -9.47 -6.39
C SER A 1 -19.98 -10.18 -6.46
N ARG A 2 -19.91 -11.24 -5.72
CA ARG A 2 -18.68 -11.98 -5.58
C ARG A 2 -18.79 -13.33 -6.25
N GLY A 3 -17.96 -13.55 -7.24
CA GLY A 3 -17.90 -14.82 -7.91
C GLY A 3 -16.79 -15.70 -7.37
N LEU A 4 -16.62 -16.84 -8.01
CA LEU A 4 -15.61 -17.81 -7.64
C LEU A 4 -14.21 -17.19 -7.68
N GLY A 5 -13.94 -16.29 -8.61
CA GLY A 5 -12.64 -15.61 -8.70
C GLY A 5 -12.33 -14.77 -7.48
N ASP A 6 -13.32 -14.11 -6.88
CA ASP A 6 -13.11 -13.32 -5.67
C ASP A 6 -12.77 -14.20 -4.48
N VAL A 7 -13.37 -15.39 -4.39
CA VAL A 7 -13.07 -16.33 -3.33
C VAL A 7 -11.63 -16.79 -3.42
N TYR A 8 -11.15 -17.12 -4.60
CA TYR A 8 -9.75 -17.51 -4.81
C TYR A 8 -8.78 -16.38 -4.49
N LYS A 9 -9.08 -15.15 -4.90
CA LYS A 9 -8.25 -14.00 -4.58
C LYS A 9 -8.14 -13.80 -3.07
N ARG A 10 -9.25 -13.95 -2.35
CA ARG A 10 -9.26 -13.82 -0.89
C ARG A 10 -8.48 -14.91 -0.18
N GLN A 11 -8.31 -16.07 -0.79
CA GLN A 11 -7.46 -17.12 -0.24
C GLN A 11 -5.98 -16.78 -0.36
N VAL A 12 -5.62 -15.94 -1.33
CA VAL A 12 -4.23 -15.54 -1.55
C VAL A 12 -3.81 -14.41 -0.63
N VAL A 13 -4.71 -13.45 -0.34
CA VAL A 13 -4.38 -12.27 0.44
C VAL A 13 -5.01 -12.36 1.82
N LYS A 14 -4.20 -12.27 2.87
CA LYS A 14 -4.63 -12.37 4.26
C LYS A 14 -4.00 -11.28 5.10
N ARG A 15 -4.73 -10.84 6.13
CA ARG A 15 -4.17 -9.93 7.14
C ARG A 15 -3.40 -10.72 8.18
N MET A 16 -2.30 -10.15 8.67
CA MET A 16 -1.60 -10.72 9.81
C MET A 16 -0.75 -9.64 10.50
N GLY A 17 -0.24 -9.97 11.68
CA GLY A 17 0.62 -9.10 12.45
C GLY A 17 -0.09 -8.42 13.61
N ALA A 18 0.67 -7.64 14.39
CA ALA A 18 0.16 -6.95 15.57
C ALA A 18 -0.79 -5.80 15.22
N PHE A 19 -0.67 -5.26 13.99
CA PHE A 19 -1.53 -4.18 13.49
C PHE A 19 -2.18 -4.65 12.19
N PRO A 20 -3.17 -5.55 12.27
CA PRO A 20 -3.73 -6.20 11.09
C PRO A 20 -4.36 -5.23 10.09
N GLU A 21 -4.81 -4.06 10.53
CA GLU A 21 -5.37 -3.04 9.66
C GLU A 21 -4.30 -2.38 8.76
N ASN A 22 -3.04 -2.44 9.15
CA ASN A 22 -1.93 -1.79 8.43
C ASN A 22 -0.94 -2.77 7.83
N PHE A 23 -1.21 -4.06 7.88
CA PHE A 23 -0.31 -5.09 7.38
C PHE A 23 -1.09 -6.21 6.74
N VAL A 24 -0.84 -6.43 5.45
CA VAL A 24 -1.51 -7.48 4.68
C VAL A 24 -0.47 -8.34 3.98
N VAL A 25 -0.65 -9.65 4.03
CA VAL A 25 0.25 -10.58 3.34
C VAL A 25 -0.51 -11.34 2.27
N ALA A 26 0.21 -11.70 1.22
CA ALA A 26 -0.26 -12.64 0.21
C ALA A 26 0.31 -14.01 0.54
N VAL A 27 -0.56 -15.01 0.55
CA VAL A 27 -0.18 -16.40 0.81
C VAL A 27 -0.51 -17.23 -0.43
N LYS A 28 0.46 -17.99 -0.90
CA LYS A 28 0.27 -18.89 -2.04
C LYS A 28 1.15 -20.13 -1.82
N ASP A 29 0.63 -21.29 -2.18
CA ASP A 29 1.35 -22.57 -1.99
C ASP A 29 1.84 -22.73 -0.55
N GLU A 30 0.99 -22.34 0.41
CA GLU A 30 1.23 -22.44 1.86
C GLU A 30 2.40 -21.59 2.37
N GLN A 31 2.82 -20.58 1.60
CA GLN A 31 3.89 -19.69 2.04
C GLN A 31 3.51 -18.22 1.81
N ILE A 32 4.14 -17.34 2.59
CA ILE A 32 3.98 -15.89 2.39
C ILE A 32 4.84 -15.51 1.18
N VAL A 33 4.20 -14.93 0.17
CA VAL A 33 4.86 -14.58 -1.09
C VAL A 33 4.95 -13.07 -1.31
N GLY A 34 4.29 -12.29 -0.49
CA GLY A 34 4.36 -10.84 -0.61
C GLY A 34 3.65 -10.14 0.54
N PHE A 35 3.78 -8.83 0.58
CA PHE A 35 3.11 -8.03 1.62
C PHE A 35 2.89 -6.60 1.14
N ILE A 36 1.97 -5.92 1.81
CA ILE A 36 1.80 -4.47 1.77
C ILE A 36 1.57 -3.99 3.19
N ASN A 37 2.22 -2.88 3.56
CA ASN A 37 2.02 -2.29 4.87
C ASN A 37 2.07 -0.78 4.80
N GLY A 38 1.65 -0.14 5.88
CA GLY A 38 1.67 1.31 5.98
C GLY A 38 1.30 1.78 7.37
N GLY A 39 0.87 3.02 7.45
CA GLY A 39 0.39 3.63 8.66
C GLY A 39 -0.77 4.55 8.35
N THR A 40 -1.19 5.34 9.32
CA THR A 40 -2.23 6.35 9.11
C THR A 40 -1.73 7.72 9.54
N THR A 41 -2.24 8.75 8.89
CA THR A 41 -1.84 10.14 9.14
C THR A 41 -3.01 11.06 8.83
N ASP A 42 -2.94 12.29 9.33
CA ASP A 42 -3.88 13.35 8.93
C ASP A 42 -3.29 14.25 7.85
N LYS A 43 -2.03 14.03 7.46
CA LYS A 43 -1.34 14.88 6.49
C LYS A 43 -1.36 14.25 5.10
N PRO A 44 -1.77 14.99 4.07
CA PRO A 44 -1.87 14.45 2.71
C PRO A 44 -0.53 14.25 2.00
N VAL A 45 0.56 14.78 2.56
CA VAL A 45 1.92 14.60 2.03
C VAL A 45 2.79 14.12 3.17
N LEU A 46 3.54 13.06 2.96
CA LEU A 46 4.37 12.45 4.00
C LEU A 46 5.72 13.16 4.11
N PRO A 47 6.03 13.72 5.29
CA PRO A 47 7.39 14.21 5.51
C PRO A 47 8.37 13.03 5.66
N ASP A 48 9.65 13.29 5.40
CA ASP A 48 10.67 12.24 5.49
C ASP A 48 10.70 11.60 6.88
N GLU A 49 10.55 12.40 7.93
CA GLU A 49 10.56 11.93 9.33
C GLU A 49 9.50 10.87 9.59
N PHE A 50 8.39 10.88 8.86
CA PHE A 50 7.30 9.94 9.05
C PHE A 50 7.74 8.49 8.86
N TYR A 51 8.73 8.26 8.02
CA TYR A 51 9.26 6.91 7.76
C TYR A 51 10.20 6.43 8.86
N HIS A 52 10.74 7.35 9.66
CA HIS A 52 11.79 7.06 10.65
C HIS A 52 11.31 7.17 12.09
N ASP A 53 10.19 7.85 12.34
CA ASP A 53 9.71 8.09 13.69
C ASP A 53 8.28 7.58 13.85
N ILE A 54 8.15 6.47 14.55
CA ILE A 54 6.84 5.84 14.77
C ILE A 54 5.90 6.73 15.61
N THR A 55 6.43 7.69 16.37
CA THR A 55 5.59 8.59 17.16
C THR A 55 4.79 9.56 16.32
N LEU A 56 5.17 9.74 15.04
CA LEU A 56 4.45 10.57 14.10
C LEU A 56 3.23 9.86 13.51
N HIS A 57 3.11 8.55 13.71
CA HIS A 57 1.98 7.77 13.21
C HIS A 57 0.80 7.95 14.15
N ARG A 58 -0.38 8.11 13.56
CA ARG A 58 -1.63 8.25 14.32
C ARG A 58 -2.52 7.06 14.02
N LYS A 59 -2.95 6.35 15.08
CA LYS A 59 -3.82 5.20 14.93
C LYS A 59 -5.13 5.54 14.21
N ASP A 60 -5.67 6.73 14.49
CA ASP A 60 -6.95 7.17 13.94
C ASP A 60 -6.80 8.24 12.86
N GLY A 61 -5.63 8.31 12.21
CA GLY A 61 -5.44 9.23 11.10
C GLY A 61 -6.43 8.96 9.98
N GLU A 62 -6.85 10.01 9.29
CA GLU A 62 -7.87 9.92 8.24
C GLU A 62 -7.34 9.40 6.90
N ILE A 63 -6.04 9.34 6.75
CA ILE A 63 -5.37 8.98 5.51
C ILE A 63 -4.53 7.74 5.71
N GLN A 64 -4.71 6.75 4.86
CA GLN A 64 -3.89 5.54 4.85
C GLN A 64 -2.65 5.77 4.01
N THR A 65 -1.50 5.34 4.52
CA THR A 65 -0.24 5.41 3.77
C THR A 65 0.20 4.00 3.38
N VAL A 66 1.10 3.93 2.39
CA VAL A 66 1.82 2.69 2.05
C VAL A 66 3.30 2.95 2.27
N PHE A 67 3.95 2.11 3.08
CA PHE A 67 5.40 2.16 3.30
C PHE A 67 6.12 1.11 2.49
N GLY A 68 5.56 -0.09 2.41
CA GLY A 68 6.20 -1.20 1.72
C GLY A 68 5.21 -2.01 0.92
N LEU A 69 5.66 -2.44 -0.24
CA LEU A 69 4.95 -3.37 -1.11
C LEU A 69 6.02 -4.23 -1.75
N ASN A 70 5.93 -5.54 -1.54
CA ASN A 70 6.91 -6.45 -2.11
C ASN A 70 6.31 -7.82 -2.39
N VAL A 71 6.81 -8.46 -3.45
CA VAL A 71 6.49 -9.83 -3.82
C VAL A 71 7.81 -10.53 -4.09
N ILE A 72 7.99 -11.74 -3.55
CA ILE A 72 9.24 -12.47 -3.75
C ILE A 72 9.43 -12.78 -5.24
N PRO A 73 10.68 -12.82 -5.73
CA PRO A 73 10.95 -12.91 -7.17
C PRO A 73 10.24 -14.08 -7.87
N GLU A 74 10.15 -15.24 -7.24
CA GLU A 74 9.56 -16.43 -7.82
C GLU A 74 8.06 -16.29 -8.12
N TYR A 75 7.40 -15.32 -7.49
CA TYR A 75 5.95 -15.10 -7.64
C TYR A 75 5.62 -13.78 -8.31
N ARG A 76 6.61 -13.07 -8.84
CA ARG A 76 6.38 -11.83 -9.59
C ARG A 76 5.72 -12.13 -10.95
N HIS A 77 5.15 -11.07 -11.54
CA HIS A 77 4.47 -11.12 -12.84
C HIS A 77 3.22 -12.01 -12.85
N GLN A 78 2.61 -12.21 -11.68
CA GLN A 78 1.37 -12.98 -11.53
C GLN A 78 0.21 -12.12 -11.01
N GLY A 79 0.40 -10.81 -10.91
CA GLY A 79 -0.65 -9.90 -10.44
C GLY A 79 -0.79 -9.78 -8.93
N ILE A 80 0.10 -10.39 -8.14
CA ILE A 80 -0.02 -10.39 -6.68
C ILE A 80 0.14 -8.99 -6.10
N ALA A 81 1.10 -8.21 -6.60
CA ALA A 81 1.28 -6.83 -6.12
C ALA A 81 0.01 -5.99 -6.35
N GLY A 82 -0.62 -6.14 -7.52
CA GLY A 82 -1.87 -5.46 -7.81
C GLY A 82 -3.01 -5.89 -6.89
N GLU A 83 -3.11 -7.19 -6.59
CA GLU A 83 -4.10 -7.68 -5.64
C GLU A 83 -3.88 -7.09 -4.24
N LEU A 84 -2.63 -6.99 -3.81
CA LEU A 84 -2.30 -6.38 -2.52
C LEU A 84 -2.72 -4.92 -2.47
N VAL A 85 -2.44 -4.15 -3.52
CA VAL A 85 -2.83 -2.74 -3.58
C VAL A 85 -4.35 -2.60 -3.54
N GLU A 86 -5.08 -3.38 -4.35
CA GLU A 86 -6.54 -3.29 -4.37
C GLU A 86 -7.16 -3.71 -3.05
N TYR A 87 -6.63 -4.74 -2.43
CA TYR A 87 -7.09 -5.18 -1.11
C TYR A 87 -6.87 -4.08 -0.06
N PHE A 88 -5.69 -3.46 -0.08
CA PHE A 88 -5.36 -2.41 0.88
C PHE A 88 -6.23 -1.17 0.70
N LYS A 89 -6.54 -0.82 -0.56
CA LYS A 89 -7.48 0.25 -0.86
C LYS A 89 -8.86 -0.04 -0.28
N GLU A 90 -9.36 -1.25 -0.48
CA GLU A 90 -10.68 -1.63 0.05
C GLU A 90 -10.71 -1.61 1.57
N LEU A 91 -9.65 -2.07 2.23
CA LEU A 91 -9.54 -1.97 3.67
C LEU A 91 -9.59 -0.52 4.15
N ALA A 92 -8.88 0.36 3.47
CA ALA A 92 -8.87 1.78 3.82
C ALA A 92 -10.28 2.37 3.71
N LYS A 93 -10.99 2.06 2.63
CA LYS A 93 -12.38 2.51 2.46
C LYS A 93 -13.30 1.97 3.54
N GLU A 94 -13.21 0.68 3.86
CA GLU A 94 -14.03 0.05 4.90
C GLU A 94 -13.82 0.70 6.26
N ARG A 95 -12.60 1.18 6.52
CA ARG A 95 -12.25 1.83 7.78
C ARG A 95 -12.54 3.32 7.77
N GLY A 96 -13.19 3.83 6.72
CA GLY A 96 -13.56 5.23 6.62
C GLY A 96 -12.42 6.18 6.31
N LYS A 97 -11.30 5.69 5.80
CA LYS A 97 -10.20 6.56 5.39
C LYS A 97 -10.60 7.37 4.17
N LYS A 98 -10.11 8.60 4.09
CA LYS A 98 -10.44 9.52 3.01
C LYS A 98 -9.56 9.34 1.79
N ALA A 99 -8.37 8.79 1.97
CA ALA A 99 -7.39 8.68 0.89
C ALA A 99 -6.37 7.58 1.18
N LEU A 100 -5.70 7.17 0.12
CA LEU A 100 -4.49 6.35 0.17
C LEU A 100 -3.37 7.15 -0.48
N ILE A 101 -2.23 7.29 0.23
CA ILE A 101 -1.09 8.05 -0.27
C ILE A 101 0.19 7.23 -0.13
N LEU A 102 1.15 7.50 -1.02
CA LEU A 102 2.45 6.86 -0.97
C LEU A 102 3.48 7.71 -1.71
N THR A 103 4.75 7.33 -1.58
CA THR A 103 5.80 7.79 -2.48
C THR A 103 6.38 6.60 -3.20
N CYS A 104 6.80 6.80 -4.44
CA CYS A 104 7.39 5.73 -5.25
C CYS A 104 8.46 6.27 -6.18
N LYS A 105 9.31 5.36 -6.66
CA LYS A 105 10.26 5.69 -7.71
C LYS A 105 9.55 5.80 -9.05
N GLU A 106 10.19 6.50 -10.00
CA GLU A 106 9.58 6.81 -11.29
C GLU A 106 9.05 5.58 -12.02
N HIS A 107 9.81 4.48 -12.01
CA HIS A 107 9.41 3.26 -12.75
C HIS A 107 8.13 2.62 -12.21
N MET A 108 7.71 2.95 -10.98
CA MET A 108 6.49 2.43 -10.38
C MET A 108 5.26 3.30 -10.64
N ILE A 109 5.43 4.48 -11.19
CA ILE A 109 4.31 5.39 -11.44
C ILE A 109 3.22 4.73 -12.30
N PRO A 110 3.55 4.11 -13.45
CA PRO A 110 2.51 3.47 -14.26
C PRO A 110 1.72 2.39 -13.52
N PHE A 111 2.41 1.62 -12.67
CA PHE A 111 1.75 0.61 -11.87
C PHE A 111 0.70 1.22 -10.95
N TYR A 112 1.07 2.25 -10.19
CA TYR A 112 0.12 2.88 -9.27
C TYR A 112 -0.97 3.66 -10.01
N GLU A 113 -0.66 4.25 -11.15
CA GLU A 113 -1.68 4.89 -11.99
C GLU A 113 -2.73 3.89 -12.46
N SER A 114 -2.30 2.66 -12.77
CA SER A 114 -3.24 1.61 -13.18
C SER A 114 -4.20 1.20 -12.04
N HIS A 115 -3.86 1.54 -10.81
CA HIS A 115 -4.70 1.32 -9.64
C HIS A 115 -5.46 2.57 -9.19
N GLY A 116 -5.53 3.58 -10.05
CA GLY A 116 -6.33 4.76 -9.81
C GLY A 116 -5.60 5.90 -9.09
N MET A 117 -4.31 5.75 -8.82
CA MET A 117 -3.56 6.79 -8.13
C MET A 117 -3.10 7.87 -9.11
N LYS A 118 -2.96 9.09 -8.60
CA LYS A 118 -2.54 10.24 -9.37
C LYS A 118 -1.17 10.73 -8.88
N LYS A 119 -0.27 10.99 -9.81
CA LYS A 119 1.04 11.57 -9.50
C LYS A 119 0.86 13.06 -9.21
N LEU A 120 1.41 13.53 -8.09
CA LEU A 120 1.38 14.96 -7.74
C LEU A 120 2.67 15.68 -8.08
N GLY A 121 3.80 14.97 -8.04
CA GLY A 121 5.10 15.59 -8.32
C GLY A 121 6.18 14.95 -7.47
N VAL A 122 7.36 15.58 -7.49
CA VAL A 122 8.50 15.10 -6.75
C VAL A 122 8.26 15.28 -5.25
N ALA A 123 8.48 14.22 -4.48
CA ALA A 123 8.34 14.25 -3.03
C ALA A 123 9.56 14.88 -2.37
N ASP A 124 9.36 15.40 -1.15
CA ASP A 124 10.46 15.94 -0.34
C ASP A 124 11.35 14.85 0.23
N SER A 125 10.94 13.59 0.12
CA SER A 125 11.70 12.45 0.61
C SER A 125 12.96 12.23 -0.22
N CYS A 126 14.07 11.90 0.43
CA CYS A 126 15.35 11.67 -0.24
C CYS A 126 15.99 10.35 0.18
N HIS A 127 15.19 9.31 0.32
CA HIS A 127 15.65 7.98 0.68
C HIS A 127 16.65 7.43 -0.35
N GLY A 128 17.83 7.09 0.11
CA GLY A 128 18.85 6.47 -0.73
C GLY A 128 19.34 7.34 -1.88
N GLY A 129 19.14 8.65 -1.81
CA GLY A 129 19.55 9.56 -2.88
C GLY A 129 18.73 9.45 -4.15
N ALA A 130 17.67 8.67 -4.16
CA ALA A 130 16.78 8.51 -5.31
C ALA A 130 15.70 9.59 -5.31
N THR A 131 15.17 9.87 -6.50
CA THR A 131 14.00 10.74 -6.62
C THR A 131 12.74 9.95 -6.40
N TRP A 132 11.89 10.46 -5.52
CA TRP A 132 10.61 9.85 -5.17
C TRP A 132 9.46 10.76 -5.59
N TYR A 133 8.33 10.19 -5.91
CA TYR A 133 7.16 10.90 -6.39
C TYR A 133 5.96 10.62 -5.48
N ASP A 134 5.22 11.68 -5.15
CA ASP A 134 3.98 11.55 -4.38
C ASP A 134 2.86 11.03 -5.27
N MET A 135 2.15 10.02 -4.77
CA MET A 135 0.98 9.43 -5.43
C MET A 135 -0.19 9.44 -4.46
N GLN A 136 -1.38 9.76 -4.94
CA GLN A 136 -2.58 9.82 -4.11
C GLN A 136 -3.80 9.29 -4.86
N ILE A 137 -4.72 8.71 -4.10
CA ILE A 137 -6.10 8.52 -4.53
C ILE A 137 -7.02 8.93 -3.38
N TRP A 138 -8.02 9.75 -3.67
CA TRP A 138 -9.03 10.18 -2.72
C TRP A 138 -10.30 9.40 -2.97
N PHE A 139 -10.87 8.88 -1.90
CA PHE A 139 -12.07 8.04 -1.96
C PHE A 139 -13.35 8.84 -1.94
#